data_5aab8219b639063ae70a77d7fa47125c
#
_entry.id   5aab8219b639063ae70a77d7fa47125c
#
_cell.length_a   1.000
_cell.length_b   1.000
_cell.length_c   1.000
_cell.angle_alpha   90.00
_cell.angle_beta   90.00
_cell.angle_gamma   90.00
#
_symmetry.space_group_name_H-M   'P 1'
#
loop_
_entity.id
_entity.type
_entity.pdbx_description
1 polymer ?
#
loop_
_entity_poly.entity_id
_entity_poly.type
_entity_poly.pdbx_seq_one_letter_code
_entity_poly.pdbx_strand_id
1 'polypeptide(L)'
;EYILKPVNVEELTAILKRIKSNLDDEIEQKRNVSLLRENYIRSLPILRDQFLNELVGSTVPGNVLKEKLAEYDIPLAGAKKWVAAAIDIEPEEIREGNMLPLHKERDLIPISVMQVVEEKLGNYCRSSVFTSSRTSWSELALIAAIDEDNSQTGLIDVLGDICKETKKILEVPITIGIGHSCQDLGEISGSYKAAVDALGYKAIVGAGSTIYINDVEPVSGGKLSFDSKDEAELIAAIKFGPREKIEEAVQAVMDKMSDAKVHFRQCQAYMLSVSSSIVQLIQQYDLDLEQLAEEGEEQGDTFAVIPRMMKKEDFAHWLLSAALRMNQAMNRERDNTMKQVIQKAKEYIMDNYQDPDLSVEKICRQLHMSPA
;
A
#
# COMPACT_ATOMS: atom_id res chain seq x y z
N GLU A 1 -69.62 4.36 9.61
CA GLU A 1 -70.66 5.37 9.88
C GLU A 1 -71.91 4.97 9.11
N TYR A 2 -73.08 5.00 9.75
CA TYR A 2 -74.37 4.71 9.09
C TYR A 2 -75.05 6.04 8.73
N ILE A 3 -75.53 6.12 7.49
CA ILE A 3 -76.27 7.29 7.01
C ILE A 3 -77.75 7.00 7.17
N LEU A 4 -78.41 7.80 7.98
CA LEU A 4 -79.85 7.68 8.19
C LEU A 4 -80.61 8.46 7.14
N LYS A 5 -81.79 7.92 6.65
CA LYS A 5 -82.66 8.60 5.70
C LYS A 5 -83.63 9.55 6.45
N PRO A 6 -83.93 10.74 5.90
CA PRO A 6 -83.54 11.30 4.60
C PRO A 6 -82.12 11.89 4.60
N VAL A 7 -81.32 11.64 3.54
CA VAL A 7 -79.96 12.11 3.37
C VAL A 7 -79.96 13.54 2.83
N ASN A 8 -79.38 14.45 3.57
CA ASN A 8 -79.12 15.81 3.08
C ASN A 8 -77.89 15.79 2.17
N VAL A 9 -77.96 16.44 1.01
CA VAL A 9 -76.89 16.49 0.00
C VAL A 9 -75.57 17.11 0.64
N GLU A 10 -75.73 18.06 1.51
CA GLU A 10 -74.57 18.71 2.21
C GLU A 10 -73.86 17.73 3.16
N GLU A 11 -74.62 16.93 3.94
CA GLU A 11 -74.07 15.92 4.85
C GLU A 11 -73.38 14.81 4.07
N LEU A 12 -73.99 14.34 2.98
CA LEU A 12 -73.37 13.36 2.13
C LEU A 12 -72.02 13.84 1.53
N THR A 13 -72.03 15.09 1.04
CA THR A 13 -70.82 15.73 0.49
C THR A 13 -69.74 15.89 1.55
N ALA A 14 -70.07 16.28 2.78
CA ALA A 14 -69.13 16.38 3.88
C ALA A 14 -68.53 15.02 4.24
N ILE A 15 -69.35 13.98 4.33
CA ILE A 15 -68.88 12.61 4.60
C ILE A 15 -67.94 12.09 3.50
N LEU A 16 -68.32 12.31 2.22
CA LEU A 16 -67.47 11.90 1.09
C LEU A 16 -66.17 12.66 1.04
N LYS A 17 -66.14 13.96 1.33
CA LYS A 17 -64.91 14.73 1.44
C LYS A 17 -64.00 14.20 2.55
N ARG A 18 -64.58 13.88 3.72
CA ARG A 18 -63.82 13.31 4.84
C ARG A 18 -63.26 11.94 4.55
N ILE A 19 -64.07 11.04 3.88
CA ILE A 19 -63.59 9.73 3.43
C ILE A 19 -62.47 9.89 2.42
N LYS A 20 -62.63 10.82 1.46
CA LYS A 20 -61.59 11.10 0.46
C LYS A 20 -60.30 11.58 1.12
N SER A 21 -60.37 12.54 2.04
CA SER A 21 -59.18 13.03 2.78
C SER A 21 -58.49 11.89 3.54
N ASN A 22 -59.25 11.05 4.25
CA ASN A 22 -58.66 9.91 4.99
C ASN A 22 -57.98 8.89 4.05
N LEU A 23 -58.57 8.62 2.87
CA LEU A 23 -57.99 7.75 1.86
C LEU A 23 -56.73 8.35 1.23
N ASP A 24 -56.80 9.65 0.91
CA ASP A 24 -55.64 10.37 0.36
C ASP A 24 -54.47 10.35 1.37
N ASP A 25 -54.75 10.59 2.65
CA ASP A 25 -53.76 10.55 3.72
C ASP A 25 -53.18 9.11 3.87
N GLU A 26 -54.02 8.08 3.83
CA GLU A 26 -53.58 6.68 3.90
C GLU A 26 -52.68 6.27 2.71
N ILE A 27 -53.10 6.69 1.50
CA ILE A 27 -52.33 6.46 0.27
C ILE A 27 -50.98 7.17 0.35
N GLU A 28 -50.97 8.44 0.79
CA GLU A 28 -49.74 9.20 0.92
C GLU A 28 -48.79 8.57 1.96
N GLN A 29 -49.30 8.14 3.13
CA GLN A 29 -48.50 7.42 4.13
C GLN A 29 -47.90 6.13 3.56
N LYS A 30 -48.71 5.31 2.87
CA LYS A 30 -48.23 4.08 2.24
C LYS A 30 -47.16 4.37 1.19
N ARG A 31 -47.34 5.41 0.39
CA ARG A 31 -46.37 5.85 -0.62
C ARG A 31 -45.06 6.29 0.02
N ASN A 32 -45.13 7.09 1.09
CA ASN A 32 -43.96 7.55 1.82
C ASN A 32 -43.19 6.39 2.45
N VAL A 33 -43.90 5.41 3.07
CA VAL A 33 -43.26 4.20 3.62
C VAL A 33 -42.60 3.37 2.54
N SER A 34 -43.27 3.22 1.37
CA SER A 34 -42.69 2.46 0.23
C SER A 34 -41.41 3.15 -0.30
N LEU A 35 -41.43 4.48 -0.43
CA LEU A 35 -40.29 5.26 -0.87
C LEU A 35 -39.11 5.18 0.13
N LEU A 36 -39.40 5.29 1.43
CA LEU A 36 -38.40 5.12 2.49
C LEU A 36 -37.79 3.73 2.47
N ARG A 37 -38.61 2.70 2.25
CA ARG A 37 -38.13 1.32 2.16
C ARG A 37 -37.26 1.09 0.93
N GLU A 38 -37.62 1.67 -0.21
CA GLU A 38 -36.82 1.59 -1.43
C GLU A 38 -35.46 2.30 -1.23
N ASN A 39 -35.47 3.49 -0.63
CA ASN A 39 -34.25 4.23 -0.32
C ASN A 39 -33.38 3.46 0.67
N TYR A 40 -33.97 2.82 1.69
CA TYR A 40 -33.25 1.99 2.64
C TYR A 40 -32.58 0.79 1.94
N ILE A 41 -33.31 0.07 1.09
CA ILE A 41 -32.76 -1.07 0.33
C ILE A 41 -31.60 -0.63 -0.57
N ARG A 42 -31.71 0.53 -1.21
CA ARG A 42 -30.61 1.09 -2.04
C ARG A 42 -29.38 1.48 -1.19
N SER A 43 -29.59 1.92 0.03
CA SER A 43 -28.51 2.31 0.95
C SER A 43 -27.89 1.13 1.68
N LEU A 44 -28.58 -0.01 1.75
CA LEU A 44 -28.13 -1.18 2.51
C LEU A 44 -26.73 -1.68 2.16
N PRO A 45 -26.32 -1.78 0.87
CA PRO A 45 -24.95 -2.18 0.53
C PRO A 45 -23.90 -1.21 1.09
N ILE A 46 -24.16 0.09 1.03
CA ILE A 46 -23.25 1.11 1.54
C ILE A 46 -23.10 1.01 3.08
N LEU A 47 -24.23 0.83 3.78
CA LEU A 47 -24.23 0.65 5.23
C LEU A 47 -23.53 -0.63 5.65
N ARG A 48 -23.69 -1.71 4.88
CA ARG A 48 -22.99 -2.97 5.05
C ARG A 48 -21.48 -2.80 4.91
N ASP A 49 -21.03 -2.15 3.85
CA ASP A 49 -19.60 -1.90 3.61
C ASP A 49 -19.00 -0.99 4.68
N GLN A 50 -19.71 0.05 5.10
CA GLN A 50 -19.27 0.91 6.21
C GLN A 50 -19.09 0.13 7.50
N PHE A 51 -20.07 -0.72 7.85
CA PHE A 51 -19.97 -1.54 9.05
C PHE A 51 -18.83 -2.57 8.97
N LEU A 52 -18.65 -3.23 7.83
CA LEU A 52 -17.55 -4.17 7.61
C LEU A 52 -16.18 -3.48 7.71
N ASN A 53 -16.06 -2.26 7.18
CA ASN A 53 -14.85 -1.44 7.32
C ASN A 53 -14.60 -1.01 8.79
N GLU A 54 -15.64 -0.70 9.55
CA GLU A 54 -15.53 -0.44 10.99
C GLU A 54 -15.04 -1.69 11.72
N LEU A 55 -15.61 -2.85 11.40
CA LEU A 55 -15.31 -4.15 12.02
C LEU A 55 -13.83 -4.56 11.81
N VAL A 56 -13.27 -4.38 10.61
CA VAL A 56 -11.84 -4.64 10.37
C VAL A 56 -10.93 -3.53 10.90
N GLY A 57 -11.50 -2.37 11.23
CA GLY A 57 -10.78 -1.20 11.71
C GLY A 57 -10.58 -1.14 13.21
N SER A 58 -11.52 -1.68 13.96
CA SER A 58 -11.59 -1.56 15.43
C SER A 58 -12.30 -2.75 16.04
N THR A 59 -12.13 -2.93 17.34
CA THR A 59 -12.88 -3.95 18.08
C THR A 59 -14.32 -3.50 18.29
N VAL A 60 -15.29 -4.31 17.90
CA VAL A 60 -16.73 -4.03 18.03
C VAL A 60 -17.33 -4.88 19.16
N PRO A 61 -18.09 -4.28 20.10
CA PRO A 61 -18.74 -5.04 21.17
C PRO A 61 -19.72 -6.07 20.63
N GLY A 62 -19.73 -7.28 21.24
CA GLY A 62 -20.48 -8.42 20.73
C GLY A 62 -22.00 -8.25 20.67
N ASN A 63 -22.60 -7.35 21.48
CA ASN A 63 -24.03 -7.01 21.42
C ASN A 63 -24.37 -6.21 20.15
N VAL A 64 -23.56 -5.18 19.86
CA VAL A 64 -23.69 -4.35 18.63
C VAL A 64 -23.43 -5.21 17.39
N LEU A 65 -22.43 -6.08 17.45
CA LEU A 65 -22.06 -6.97 16.38
C LEU A 65 -23.23 -7.88 15.95
N LYS A 66 -23.89 -8.57 16.91
CA LYS A 66 -25.01 -9.46 16.62
C LYS A 66 -26.20 -8.71 15.98
N GLU A 67 -26.51 -7.54 16.51
CA GLU A 67 -27.60 -6.70 16.00
C GLU A 67 -27.32 -6.27 14.56
N LYS A 68 -26.11 -5.76 14.28
CA LYS A 68 -25.73 -5.25 12.95
C LYS A 68 -25.57 -6.37 11.91
N LEU A 69 -25.06 -7.52 12.29
CA LEU A 69 -25.00 -8.69 11.39
C LEU A 69 -26.39 -9.11 10.92
N ALA A 70 -27.38 -9.09 11.82
CA ALA A 70 -28.76 -9.43 11.49
C ALA A 70 -29.45 -8.30 10.70
N GLU A 71 -29.23 -7.03 11.07
CA GLU A 71 -29.81 -5.85 10.39
C GLU A 71 -29.36 -5.76 8.94
N TYR A 72 -28.07 -6.02 8.66
CA TYR A 72 -27.49 -5.89 7.33
C TYR A 72 -27.39 -7.20 6.55
N ASP A 73 -28.00 -8.29 7.07
CA ASP A 73 -27.98 -9.63 6.47
C ASP A 73 -26.56 -10.09 6.09
N ILE A 74 -25.61 -9.94 7.03
CA ILE A 74 -24.22 -10.34 6.85
C ILE A 74 -24.05 -11.81 7.29
N PRO A 75 -23.60 -12.73 6.43
CA PRO A 75 -23.62 -14.18 6.68
C PRO A 75 -22.47 -14.67 7.57
N LEU A 76 -21.99 -13.85 8.50
CA LEU A 76 -20.84 -14.17 9.35
C LEU A 76 -21.22 -14.68 10.76
N ALA A 77 -22.51 -14.68 11.11
CA ALA A 77 -22.96 -15.09 12.44
C ALA A 77 -22.79 -16.59 12.69
N GLY A 78 -22.44 -16.96 13.92
CA GLY A 78 -22.50 -18.35 14.42
C GLY A 78 -21.39 -19.29 13.93
N ALA A 79 -20.32 -18.82 13.33
CA ALA A 79 -19.16 -19.63 13.00
C ALA A 79 -18.30 -19.93 14.26
N LYS A 80 -17.42 -20.94 14.17
CA LYS A 80 -16.47 -21.29 15.24
C LYS A 80 -15.25 -20.36 15.25
N LYS A 81 -14.79 -19.95 14.07
CA LYS A 81 -13.64 -19.08 13.87
C LYS A 81 -13.86 -18.18 12.66
N TRP A 82 -13.14 -17.11 12.62
CA TRP A 82 -13.11 -16.19 11.48
C TRP A 82 -11.68 -15.90 11.07
N VAL A 83 -11.48 -15.65 9.78
CA VAL A 83 -10.21 -15.23 9.20
C VAL A 83 -10.48 -14.02 8.32
N ALA A 84 -9.65 -12.99 8.45
CA ALA A 84 -9.65 -11.89 7.50
C ALA A 84 -8.54 -12.07 6.47
N ALA A 85 -8.83 -11.61 5.25
CA ALA A 85 -7.84 -11.49 4.20
C ALA A 85 -7.91 -10.11 3.56
N ALA A 86 -6.78 -9.65 3.04
CA ALA A 86 -6.65 -8.41 2.28
C ALA A 86 -6.23 -8.77 0.86
N ILE A 87 -6.88 -8.17 -0.14
CA ILE A 87 -6.64 -8.48 -1.56
C ILE A 87 -6.10 -7.22 -2.22
N ASP A 88 -4.88 -7.30 -2.72
CA ASP A 88 -4.24 -6.28 -3.52
C ASP A 88 -4.39 -6.62 -5.00
N ILE A 89 -4.88 -5.65 -5.78
CA ILE A 89 -5.12 -5.76 -7.21
C ILE A 89 -3.99 -4.99 -7.92
N GLU A 90 -3.30 -5.65 -8.85
CA GLU A 90 -2.10 -5.10 -9.52
C GLU A 90 -2.41 -4.68 -10.97
N PRO A 91 -3.04 -3.52 -11.18
CA PRO A 91 -3.40 -3.06 -12.52
C PRO A 91 -2.18 -2.67 -13.38
N GLU A 92 -1.03 -2.40 -12.76
CA GLU A 92 0.20 -1.99 -13.47
C GLU A 92 0.88 -3.15 -14.21
N GLU A 93 0.61 -4.39 -13.84
CA GLU A 93 1.11 -5.58 -14.55
C GLU A 93 0.29 -5.95 -15.79
N ILE A 94 -0.78 -5.19 -16.11
CA ILE A 94 -1.59 -5.41 -17.31
C ILE A 94 -0.79 -4.93 -18.52
N ARG A 95 -0.33 -5.87 -19.34
CA ARG A 95 0.48 -5.58 -20.54
C ARG A 95 -0.33 -4.82 -21.59
N GLU A 96 0.19 -3.70 -22.08
CA GLU A 96 -0.45 -2.81 -23.06
C GLU A 96 -0.78 -3.44 -24.43
N GLY A 97 -0.39 -4.68 -24.69
CA GLY A 97 -0.54 -5.31 -26.02
C GLY A 97 -1.85 -6.03 -26.30
N ASN A 98 -2.65 -6.39 -25.30
CA ASN A 98 -3.86 -7.21 -25.47
C ASN A 98 -4.93 -6.87 -24.43
N MET A 99 -5.22 -5.57 -24.29
CA MET A 99 -6.16 -5.08 -23.29
C MET A 99 -7.58 -5.60 -23.53
N LEU A 100 -8.11 -6.35 -22.57
CA LEU A 100 -9.54 -6.66 -22.53
C LEU A 100 -10.37 -5.36 -22.41
N PRO A 101 -11.62 -5.33 -22.88
CA PRO A 101 -12.51 -4.17 -22.70
C PRO A 101 -12.59 -3.71 -21.23
N LEU A 102 -12.54 -4.65 -20.27
CA LEU A 102 -12.53 -4.42 -18.83
C LEU A 102 -11.36 -3.52 -18.38
N HIS A 103 -10.18 -3.68 -18.99
CA HIS A 103 -8.98 -2.92 -18.59
C HIS A 103 -9.07 -1.43 -18.98
N LYS A 104 -9.99 -1.07 -19.89
CA LYS A 104 -10.27 0.33 -20.25
C LYS A 104 -11.11 1.05 -19.20
N GLU A 105 -11.85 0.29 -18.41
CA GLU A 105 -12.73 0.79 -17.36
C GLU A 105 -12.18 0.34 -16.00
N ARG A 106 -11.12 1.00 -15.55
CA ARG A 106 -10.37 0.64 -14.32
C ARG A 106 -11.27 0.49 -13.09
N ASP A 107 -12.34 1.25 -13.01
CA ASP A 107 -13.29 1.22 -11.90
C ASP A 107 -14.08 -0.11 -11.82
N LEU A 108 -14.18 -0.86 -12.93
CA LEU A 108 -14.86 -2.15 -12.96
C LEU A 108 -13.96 -3.32 -12.52
N ILE A 109 -12.65 -3.15 -12.49
CA ILE A 109 -11.71 -4.21 -12.13
C ILE A 109 -11.96 -4.71 -10.69
N PRO A 110 -12.02 -3.86 -9.66
CA PRO A 110 -12.30 -4.31 -8.29
C PRO A 110 -13.64 -5.03 -8.16
N ILE A 111 -14.69 -4.55 -8.87
CA ILE A 111 -16.02 -5.16 -8.87
C ILE A 111 -15.97 -6.57 -9.50
N SER A 112 -15.26 -6.72 -10.60
CA SER A 112 -15.11 -8.02 -11.29
C SER A 112 -14.32 -9.02 -10.44
N VAL A 113 -13.26 -8.57 -9.79
CA VAL A 113 -12.48 -9.39 -8.85
C VAL A 113 -13.35 -9.81 -7.66
N MET A 114 -14.11 -8.87 -7.08
CA MET A 114 -15.03 -9.16 -5.97
C MET A 114 -16.03 -10.25 -6.35
N GLN A 115 -16.62 -10.17 -7.54
CA GLN A 115 -17.59 -11.16 -8.04
C GLN A 115 -16.96 -12.56 -8.17
N VAL A 116 -15.74 -12.67 -8.71
CA VAL A 116 -15.02 -13.95 -8.80
C VAL A 116 -14.75 -14.52 -7.41
N VAL A 117 -14.33 -13.68 -6.47
CA VAL A 117 -14.05 -14.08 -5.08
C VAL A 117 -15.32 -14.59 -4.40
N GLU A 118 -16.43 -13.85 -4.50
CA GLU A 118 -17.72 -14.22 -3.91
C GLU A 118 -18.26 -15.54 -4.48
N GLU A 119 -18.21 -15.73 -5.79
CA GLU A 119 -18.69 -16.95 -6.45
C GLU A 119 -17.90 -18.18 -5.98
N LYS A 120 -16.60 -18.09 -5.91
CA LYS A 120 -15.75 -19.21 -5.50
C LYS A 120 -15.84 -19.52 -4.01
N LEU A 121 -15.78 -18.50 -3.18
CA LEU A 121 -15.88 -18.67 -1.73
C LEU A 121 -17.28 -19.12 -1.28
N GLY A 122 -18.33 -18.67 -1.97
CA GLY A 122 -19.71 -19.07 -1.66
C GLY A 122 -19.94 -20.58 -1.75
N ASN A 123 -19.13 -21.30 -2.53
CA ASN A 123 -19.14 -22.77 -2.60
C ASN A 123 -18.35 -23.44 -1.47
N TYR A 124 -17.49 -22.70 -0.75
CA TYR A 124 -16.62 -23.23 0.28
C TYR A 124 -17.03 -22.81 1.69
N CYS A 125 -17.25 -21.52 1.91
CA CYS A 125 -17.58 -20.99 3.23
C CYS A 125 -18.46 -19.75 3.15
N ARG A 126 -19.08 -19.40 4.28
CA ARG A 126 -19.76 -18.12 4.43
C ARG A 126 -18.71 -17.02 4.51
N SER A 127 -18.86 -15.99 3.69
CA SER A 127 -17.89 -14.90 3.62
C SER A 127 -18.55 -13.58 3.27
N SER A 128 -17.82 -12.50 3.47
CA SER A 128 -18.19 -11.16 3.03
C SER A 128 -16.97 -10.49 2.44
N VAL A 129 -17.10 -10.04 1.18
CA VAL A 129 -16.06 -9.28 0.46
C VAL A 129 -16.56 -7.84 0.35
N PHE A 130 -15.68 -6.87 0.51
CA PHE A 130 -16.03 -5.45 0.46
C PHE A 130 -14.80 -4.60 0.13
N THR A 131 -15.03 -3.37 -0.33
CA THR A 131 -13.94 -2.43 -0.63
C THR A 131 -13.36 -1.88 0.66
N SER A 132 -12.04 -1.97 0.84
CA SER A 132 -11.36 -1.39 2.00
C SER A 132 -11.28 0.14 1.87
N SER A 133 -11.79 0.85 2.88
CA SER A 133 -11.69 2.31 2.96
C SER A 133 -10.35 2.81 3.54
N ARG A 134 -9.48 1.90 3.97
CA ARG A 134 -8.25 2.22 4.70
C ARG A 134 -7.02 2.34 3.80
N THR A 135 -7.13 1.88 2.58
CA THR A 135 -6.07 1.78 1.60
C THR A 135 -6.54 2.28 0.25
N SER A 136 -5.71 2.21 -0.75
CA SER A 136 -6.05 2.65 -2.10
C SER A 136 -7.27 1.90 -2.66
N TRP A 137 -7.93 2.48 -3.63
CA TRP A 137 -9.11 1.96 -4.32
C TRP A 137 -8.94 0.54 -4.92
N SER A 138 -7.73 0.06 -5.03
CA SER A 138 -7.38 -1.27 -5.57
C SER A 138 -7.43 -2.39 -4.53
N GLU A 139 -7.67 -2.11 -3.24
CA GLU A 139 -7.67 -3.11 -2.16
C GLU A 139 -9.08 -3.51 -1.76
N LEU A 140 -9.30 -4.82 -1.75
CA LEU A 140 -10.52 -5.43 -1.22
C LEU A 140 -10.21 -6.11 0.12
N ALA A 141 -11.20 -6.12 0.99
CA ALA A 141 -11.16 -6.87 2.25
C ALA A 141 -12.13 -8.04 2.20
N LEU A 142 -11.74 -9.12 2.85
CA LEU A 142 -12.52 -10.35 2.97
C LEU A 142 -12.58 -10.78 4.42
N ILE A 143 -13.76 -11.19 4.89
CA ILE A 143 -13.93 -11.93 6.14
C ILE A 143 -14.58 -13.28 5.79
N ALA A 144 -13.91 -14.37 6.14
CA ALA A 144 -14.37 -15.74 5.94
C ALA A 144 -14.70 -16.39 7.29
N ALA A 145 -15.82 -17.09 7.35
CA ALA A 145 -16.26 -17.88 8.50
C ALA A 145 -15.78 -19.32 8.33
N ILE A 146 -15.15 -19.87 9.36
CA ILE A 146 -14.65 -21.25 9.40
C ILE A 146 -15.53 -22.07 10.36
N ASP A 147 -16.23 -23.04 9.81
CA ASP A 147 -17.11 -23.96 10.50
C ASP A 147 -16.48 -25.37 10.65
N GLU A 148 -17.27 -26.37 11.00
CA GLU A 148 -16.79 -27.76 11.13
C GLU A 148 -16.43 -28.40 9.79
N ASP A 149 -17.16 -28.02 8.73
CA ASP A 149 -17.05 -28.61 7.40
C ASP A 149 -15.92 -28.02 6.56
N ASN A 150 -15.29 -26.94 7.02
CA ASN A 150 -14.21 -26.28 6.30
C ASN A 150 -12.98 -26.02 7.22
N SER A 151 -11.80 -25.96 6.62
CA SER A 151 -10.54 -25.75 7.32
C SER A 151 -9.86 -24.47 6.85
N GLN A 152 -9.00 -23.93 7.70
CA GLN A 152 -8.17 -22.78 7.31
C GLN A 152 -7.21 -23.13 6.15
N THR A 153 -6.65 -24.33 6.12
CA THR A 153 -5.79 -24.80 5.02
C THR A 153 -6.58 -24.83 3.71
N GLY A 154 -7.80 -25.40 3.73
CA GLY A 154 -8.65 -25.40 2.54
C GLY A 154 -9.06 -24.01 2.08
N LEU A 155 -9.25 -23.05 3.01
CA LEU A 155 -9.48 -21.65 2.66
C LEU A 155 -8.27 -21.06 1.92
N ILE A 156 -7.04 -21.34 2.39
CA ILE A 156 -5.80 -20.89 1.74
C ILE A 156 -5.71 -21.45 0.32
N ASP A 157 -6.02 -22.75 0.14
CA ASP A 157 -6.01 -23.40 -1.19
C ASP A 157 -7.04 -22.75 -2.14
N VAL A 158 -8.27 -22.52 -1.68
CA VAL A 158 -9.32 -21.87 -2.47
C VAL A 158 -8.91 -20.44 -2.86
N LEU A 159 -8.34 -19.67 -1.94
CA LEU A 159 -7.84 -18.33 -2.23
C LEU A 159 -6.67 -18.37 -3.25
N GLY A 160 -5.81 -19.38 -3.16
CA GLY A 160 -4.75 -19.62 -4.15
C GLY A 160 -5.28 -19.92 -5.54
N ASP A 161 -6.38 -20.67 -5.64
CA ASP A 161 -7.02 -20.96 -6.93
C ASP A 161 -7.74 -19.71 -7.48
N ILE A 162 -8.29 -18.85 -6.62
CA ILE A 162 -8.86 -17.55 -7.02
C ILE A 162 -7.77 -16.66 -7.64
N CYS A 163 -6.56 -16.59 -7.07
CA CYS A 163 -5.44 -15.83 -7.66
C CYS A 163 -5.11 -16.31 -9.09
N LYS A 164 -5.09 -17.64 -9.29
CA LYS A 164 -4.82 -18.23 -10.62
C LYS A 164 -5.95 -17.92 -11.61
N GLU A 165 -7.18 -17.98 -11.15
CA GLU A 165 -8.37 -17.81 -11.98
C GLU A 165 -8.58 -16.35 -12.39
N THR A 166 -8.42 -15.39 -11.50
CA THR A 166 -8.46 -13.96 -11.82
C THR A 166 -7.40 -13.59 -12.84
N LYS A 167 -6.18 -14.12 -12.69
CA LYS A 167 -5.13 -13.94 -13.68
C LYS A 167 -5.47 -14.56 -15.03
N LYS A 168 -6.17 -15.71 -15.05
CA LYS A 168 -6.54 -16.43 -16.29
C LYS A 168 -7.74 -15.80 -17.00
N ILE A 169 -8.77 -15.39 -16.25
CA ILE A 169 -10.06 -14.94 -16.82
C ILE A 169 -10.06 -13.43 -17.04
N LEU A 170 -9.60 -12.67 -16.04
CA LEU A 170 -9.62 -11.21 -16.08
C LEU A 170 -8.31 -10.61 -16.59
N GLU A 171 -7.25 -11.44 -16.71
CA GLU A 171 -5.87 -11.01 -16.96
C GLU A 171 -5.38 -9.97 -15.94
N VAL A 172 -5.93 -10.04 -14.72
CA VAL A 172 -5.60 -9.15 -13.61
C VAL A 172 -4.93 -9.99 -12.52
N PRO A 173 -3.63 -9.81 -12.26
CA PRO A 173 -2.97 -10.44 -11.14
C PRO A 173 -3.47 -9.83 -9.83
N ILE A 174 -3.74 -10.69 -8.85
CA ILE A 174 -4.09 -10.28 -7.49
C ILE A 174 -3.21 -11.01 -6.49
N THR A 175 -2.85 -10.33 -5.41
CA THR A 175 -2.14 -10.93 -4.28
C THR A 175 -3.06 -10.89 -3.05
N ILE A 176 -3.18 -12.02 -2.35
CA ILE A 176 -4.06 -12.16 -1.19
C ILE A 176 -3.22 -12.41 0.07
N GLY A 177 -3.21 -11.44 0.98
CA GLY A 177 -2.67 -11.62 2.32
C GLY A 177 -3.73 -12.23 3.25
N ILE A 178 -3.37 -13.24 4.03
CA ILE A 178 -4.27 -13.98 4.93
C ILE A 178 -3.77 -13.82 6.37
N GLY A 179 -4.65 -13.37 7.25
CA GLY A 179 -4.35 -13.15 8.66
C GLY A 179 -4.54 -14.39 9.54
N HIS A 180 -4.30 -14.23 10.84
CA HIS A 180 -4.56 -15.26 11.84
C HIS A 180 -6.06 -15.53 11.99
N SER A 181 -6.44 -16.77 12.34
CA SER A 181 -7.81 -17.05 12.73
C SER A 181 -8.10 -16.50 14.14
N CYS A 182 -9.28 -15.94 14.35
CA CYS A 182 -9.79 -15.51 15.65
C CYS A 182 -11.05 -16.30 16.04
N GLN A 183 -11.30 -16.41 17.36
CA GLN A 183 -12.47 -17.10 17.90
C GLN A 183 -13.63 -16.14 18.20
N ASP A 184 -13.37 -14.85 18.22
CA ASP A 184 -14.36 -13.78 18.38
C ASP A 184 -14.31 -12.88 17.14
N LEU A 185 -15.45 -12.76 16.46
CA LEU A 185 -15.58 -11.88 15.31
C LEU A 185 -15.34 -10.40 15.67
N GLY A 186 -15.61 -10.00 16.92
CA GLY A 186 -15.32 -8.65 17.41
C GLY A 186 -13.82 -8.31 17.40
N GLU A 187 -12.95 -9.31 17.35
CA GLU A 187 -11.48 -9.17 17.32
C GLU A 187 -10.90 -9.35 15.91
N ILE A 188 -11.73 -9.39 14.87
CA ILE A 188 -11.30 -9.62 13.47
C ILE A 188 -10.32 -8.54 12.96
N SER A 189 -10.34 -7.35 13.58
CA SER A 189 -9.41 -6.27 13.27
C SER A 189 -7.94 -6.68 13.41
N GLY A 190 -7.63 -7.55 14.39
CA GLY A 190 -6.30 -8.13 14.55
C GLY A 190 -5.92 -9.07 13.40
N SER A 191 -6.87 -9.91 12.96
CA SER A 191 -6.70 -10.78 11.80
C SER A 191 -6.50 -9.97 10.50
N TYR A 192 -7.30 -8.94 10.28
CA TYR A 192 -7.18 -8.08 9.10
C TYR A 192 -5.84 -7.33 9.08
N LYS A 193 -5.39 -6.82 10.22
CA LYS A 193 -4.07 -6.18 10.32
C LYS A 193 -2.95 -7.16 9.95
N ALA A 194 -3.02 -8.39 10.44
CA ALA A 194 -2.07 -9.44 10.07
C ALA A 194 -2.14 -9.80 8.57
N ALA A 195 -3.34 -9.76 7.96
CA ALA A 195 -3.52 -9.95 6.53
C ALA A 195 -2.85 -8.85 5.69
N VAL A 196 -2.99 -7.58 6.11
CA VAL A 196 -2.31 -6.44 5.48
C VAL A 196 -0.79 -6.54 5.67
N ASP A 197 -0.33 -6.97 6.86
CA ASP A 197 1.09 -7.22 7.10
C ASP A 197 1.62 -8.36 6.21
N ALA A 198 0.82 -9.42 5.95
CA ALA A 198 1.15 -10.49 5.02
C ALA A 198 1.31 -9.99 3.58
N LEU A 199 0.46 -9.06 3.10
CA LEU A 199 0.63 -8.43 1.79
C LEU A 199 1.98 -7.70 1.67
N GLY A 200 2.50 -7.16 2.76
CA GLY A 200 3.82 -6.53 2.78
C GLY A 200 4.96 -7.48 2.38
N TYR A 201 4.80 -8.79 2.62
CA TYR A 201 5.79 -9.79 2.18
C TYR A 201 5.73 -10.08 0.67
N LYS A 202 4.78 -9.51 -0.08
CA LYS A 202 4.71 -9.59 -1.54
C LYS A 202 6.05 -9.24 -2.21
N ALA A 203 6.76 -8.25 -1.66
CA ALA A 203 8.08 -7.84 -2.12
C ALA A 203 9.16 -8.96 -2.00
N ILE A 204 8.93 -9.97 -1.16
CA ILE A 204 9.87 -11.07 -0.89
C ILE A 204 9.40 -12.37 -1.54
N VAL A 205 8.10 -12.68 -1.41
CA VAL A 205 7.49 -13.94 -1.88
C VAL A 205 7.14 -13.87 -3.37
N GLY A 206 6.91 -12.68 -3.88
CA GLY A 206 6.41 -12.42 -5.23
C GLY A 206 4.91 -12.13 -5.27
N ALA A 207 4.49 -11.45 -6.32
CA ALA A 207 3.11 -11.06 -6.58
C ALA A 207 2.28 -12.20 -7.19
N GLY A 208 0.96 -12.05 -7.18
CA GLY A 208 0.05 -12.98 -7.85
C GLY A 208 -0.21 -14.29 -7.10
N SER A 209 0.00 -14.33 -5.79
CA SER A 209 -0.15 -15.51 -4.93
C SER A 209 -0.85 -15.20 -3.61
N THR A 210 -1.16 -16.25 -2.85
CA THR A 210 -1.62 -16.11 -1.46
C THR A 210 -0.44 -16.12 -0.51
N ILE A 211 -0.47 -15.24 0.49
CA ILE A 211 0.56 -15.11 1.51
C ILE A 211 -0.11 -15.25 2.88
N TYR A 212 0.11 -16.37 3.55
CA TYR A 212 -0.39 -16.55 4.91
C TYR A 212 0.62 -16.03 5.93
N ILE A 213 0.16 -15.22 6.85
CA ILE A 213 1.04 -14.52 7.80
C ILE A 213 1.92 -15.50 8.62
N ASN A 214 1.38 -16.64 9.04
CA ASN A 214 2.15 -17.62 9.83
C ASN A 214 3.29 -18.28 9.04
N ASP A 215 3.21 -18.30 7.71
CA ASP A 215 4.26 -18.90 6.87
C ASP A 215 5.44 -17.95 6.66
N VAL A 216 5.17 -16.65 6.76
CA VAL A 216 6.16 -15.58 6.46
C VAL A 216 6.62 -14.81 7.69
N GLU A 217 5.83 -14.81 8.76
CA GLU A 217 6.19 -14.15 10.01
C GLU A 217 7.29 -14.94 10.73
N PRO A 218 8.47 -14.35 10.98
CA PRO A 218 9.55 -15.05 11.65
C PRO A 218 9.21 -15.35 13.10
N VAL A 219 9.33 -16.62 13.47
CA VAL A 219 9.08 -17.12 14.86
C VAL A 219 10.08 -16.54 15.87
N SER A 220 11.23 -16.04 15.44
CA SER A 220 12.26 -15.43 16.29
C SER A 220 12.56 -14.02 15.80
N GLY A 221 12.42 -13.04 16.68
CA GLY A 221 12.71 -11.65 16.40
C GLY A 221 14.20 -11.40 16.17
N GLY A 222 14.67 -11.59 14.95
CA GLY A 222 15.93 -11.02 14.49
C GLY A 222 15.92 -9.51 14.70
N LYS A 223 17.09 -8.89 14.82
CA LYS A 223 17.22 -7.44 14.87
C LYS A 223 17.87 -6.98 13.57
N LEU A 224 17.14 -6.22 12.79
CA LEU A 224 17.65 -5.54 11.60
C LEU A 224 17.76 -4.05 11.92
N SER A 225 18.95 -3.52 11.86
CA SER A 225 19.20 -2.08 12.08
C SER A 225 20.31 -1.62 11.15
N PHE A 226 20.13 -0.44 10.58
CA PHE A 226 21.17 0.29 9.87
C PHE A 226 21.86 1.17 10.89
N ASP A 227 23.02 0.74 11.35
CA ASP A 227 23.77 1.42 12.40
C ASP A 227 24.82 2.39 11.81
N SER A 228 25.45 3.17 12.70
CA SER A 228 26.43 4.18 12.29
C SER A 228 27.67 3.57 11.59
N LYS A 229 27.95 2.28 11.78
CA LYS A 229 29.04 1.59 11.11
C LYS A 229 28.64 1.26 9.67
N ASP A 230 27.44 0.67 9.48
CA ASP A 230 26.89 0.39 8.15
C ASP A 230 26.80 1.68 7.32
N GLU A 231 26.32 2.76 7.96
CA GLU A 231 26.19 4.07 7.34
C GLU A 231 27.56 4.61 6.91
N ALA A 232 28.56 4.57 7.81
CA ALA A 232 29.89 5.05 7.51
C ALA A 232 30.57 4.26 6.39
N GLU A 233 30.39 2.94 6.34
CA GLU A 233 30.94 2.07 5.29
C GLU A 233 30.29 2.39 3.92
N LEU A 234 28.97 2.52 3.86
CA LEU A 234 28.25 2.88 2.64
C LEU A 234 28.65 4.28 2.14
N ILE A 235 28.65 5.27 3.03
CA ILE A 235 29.03 6.65 2.70
C ILE A 235 30.49 6.73 2.25
N ALA A 236 31.42 6.01 2.90
CA ALA A 236 32.83 5.99 2.51
C ALA A 236 32.99 5.37 1.11
N ALA A 237 32.28 4.29 0.80
CA ALA A 237 32.28 3.69 -0.53
C ALA A 237 31.78 4.67 -1.59
N ILE A 238 30.68 5.39 -1.33
CA ILE A 238 30.11 6.39 -2.23
C ILE A 238 31.10 7.56 -2.43
N LYS A 239 31.71 8.06 -1.36
CA LYS A 239 32.58 9.24 -1.43
C LYS A 239 33.92 8.97 -2.10
N PHE A 240 34.52 7.81 -1.84
CA PHE A 240 35.94 7.56 -2.15
C PHE A 240 36.18 6.25 -2.91
N GLY A 241 35.18 5.37 -2.97
CA GLY A 241 35.34 4.05 -3.57
C GLY A 241 35.31 4.06 -5.09
N PRO A 242 36.00 3.13 -5.74
CA PRO A 242 35.72 2.77 -7.11
C PRO A 242 34.34 2.09 -7.21
N ARG A 243 33.85 1.92 -8.42
CA ARG A 243 32.54 1.32 -8.71
C ARG A 243 32.32 -0.02 -8.01
N GLU A 244 33.33 -0.88 -8.05
CA GLU A 244 33.28 -2.23 -7.48
C GLU A 244 33.02 -2.19 -5.96
N LYS A 245 33.65 -1.23 -5.25
CA LYS A 245 33.43 -1.05 -3.81
C LYS A 245 32.05 -0.50 -3.47
N ILE A 246 31.46 0.30 -4.34
CA ILE A 246 30.09 0.78 -4.19
C ILE A 246 29.12 -0.38 -4.35
N GLU A 247 29.32 -1.22 -5.37
CA GLU A 247 28.53 -2.42 -5.62
C GLU A 247 28.62 -3.39 -4.43
N GLU A 248 29.81 -3.62 -3.87
CA GLU A 248 30.02 -4.43 -2.67
C GLU A 248 29.30 -3.87 -1.43
N ALA A 249 29.36 -2.56 -1.21
CA ALA A 249 28.71 -1.91 -0.07
C ALA A 249 27.17 -1.96 -0.19
N VAL A 250 26.62 -1.75 -1.39
CA VAL A 250 25.20 -1.90 -1.64
C VAL A 250 24.76 -3.35 -1.45
N GLN A 251 25.54 -4.31 -1.94
CA GLN A 251 25.25 -5.73 -1.77
C GLN A 251 25.26 -6.12 -0.29
N ALA A 252 26.18 -5.63 0.51
CA ALA A 252 26.23 -5.88 1.95
C ALA A 252 24.98 -5.36 2.68
N VAL A 253 24.45 -4.20 2.28
CA VAL A 253 23.17 -3.66 2.79
C VAL A 253 22.02 -4.61 2.44
N MET A 254 21.98 -5.13 1.22
CA MET A 254 20.94 -6.04 0.74
C MET A 254 21.04 -7.42 1.38
N ASP A 255 22.24 -7.95 1.59
CA ASP A 255 22.47 -9.23 2.24
C ASP A 255 22.03 -9.20 3.70
N LYS A 256 22.36 -8.12 4.41
CA LYS A 256 21.92 -7.91 5.80
C LYS A 256 20.41 -7.92 5.93
N MET A 257 19.70 -7.33 4.96
CA MET A 257 18.24 -7.35 4.91
C MET A 257 17.67 -8.74 4.55
N SER A 258 18.39 -9.52 3.72
CA SER A 258 17.97 -10.86 3.27
C SER A 258 18.16 -11.91 4.36
N ASP A 259 19.28 -11.84 5.07
CA ASP A 259 19.65 -12.80 6.12
C ASP A 259 18.85 -12.57 7.40
N ALA A 260 18.36 -11.34 7.61
CA ALA A 260 17.58 -10.99 8.77
C ALA A 260 16.16 -11.58 8.63
N LYS A 261 15.91 -12.65 9.38
CA LYS A 261 14.55 -13.21 9.54
C LYS A 261 13.74 -12.28 10.45
N VAL A 262 13.29 -11.15 9.93
CA VAL A 262 12.59 -10.10 10.66
C VAL A 262 11.24 -9.81 10.06
N HIS A 263 10.35 -9.22 10.85
CA HIS A 263 9.06 -8.76 10.39
C HIS A 263 9.21 -7.73 9.26
N PHE A 264 8.34 -7.80 8.25
CA PHE A 264 8.34 -6.89 7.08
C PHE A 264 8.47 -5.41 7.47
N ARG A 265 7.78 -4.97 8.53
CA ARG A 265 7.91 -3.59 9.06
C ARG A 265 9.32 -3.19 9.45
N GLN A 266 10.13 -4.15 9.93
CA GLN A 266 11.54 -3.88 10.25
C GLN A 266 12.35 -3.74 8.96
N CYS A 267 12.03 -4.50 7.91
CA CYS A 267 12.64 -4.30 6.59
C CYS A 267 12.30 -2.92 6.03
N GLN A 268 11.04 -2.47 6.14
CA GLN A 268 10.64 -1.13 5.73
C GLN A 268 11.37 -0.03 6.52
N ALA A 269 11.46 -0.17 7.85
CA ALA A 269 12.20 0.77 8.69
C ALA A 269 13.69 0.82 8.33
N TYR A 270 14.28 -0.34 8.00
CA TYR A 270 15.67 -0.44 7.55
C TYR A 270 15.86 0.29 6.21
N MET A 271 15.04 0.00 5.20
CA MET A 271 15.08 0.69 3.90
C MET A 271 14.92 2.21 4.08
N LEU A 272 13.99 2.64 4.95
CA LEU A 272 13.79 4.06 5.25
C LEU A 272 15.05 4.70 5.87
N SER A 273 15.73 4.00 6.79
CA SER A 273 16.96 4.48 7.40
C SER A 273 18.08 4.65 6.38
N VAL A 274 18.26 3.65 5.51
CA VAL A 274 19.23 3.72 4.39
C VAL A 274 18.92 4.88 3.45
N SER A 275 17.65 5.01 3.03
CA SER A 275 17.22 6.11 2.15
C SER A 275 17.46 7.47 2.79
N SER A 276 17.16 7.61 4.09
CA SER A 276 17.41 8.85 4.84
C SER A 276 18.89 9.26 4.83
N SER A 277 19.81 8.31 5.02
CA SER A 277 21.24 8.60 4.94
C SER A 277 21.69 9.04 3.56
N ILE A 278 21.13 8.46 2.50
CA ILE A 278 21.39 8.88 1.12
C ILE A 278 20.88 10.32 0.89
N VAL A 279 19.66 10.63 1.32
CA VAL A 279 19.09 11.99 1.20
C VAL A 279 19.92 13.02 1.97
N GLN A 280 20.36 12.69 3.20
CA GLN A 280 21.24 13.57 3.97
C GLN A 280 22.58 13.82 3.26
N LEU A 281 23.14 12.79 2.63
CA LEU A 281 24.37 12.93 1.87
C LEU A 281 24.19 13.84 0.64
N ILE A 282 23.08 13.72 -0.07
CA ILE A 282 22.73 14.60 -1.20
C ILE A 282 22.66 16.05 -0.74
N GLN A 283 21.94 16.31 0.37
CA GLN A 283 21.81 17.66 0.93
C GLN A 283 23.17 18.22 1.40
N GLN A 284 24.02 17.39 2.00
CA GLN A 284 25.35 17.81 2.47
C GLN A 284 26.25 18.31 1.34
N TYR A 285 26.11 17.73 0.14
CA TYR A 285 26.93 18.06 -1.01
C TYR A 285 26.24 18.98 -2.01
N ASP A 286 25.08 19.53 -1.66
CA ASP A 286 24.28 20.44 -2.50
C ASP A 286 24.06 19.86 -3.92
N LEU A 287 23.89 18.55 -3.99
CA LEU A 287 23.67 17.86 -5.26
C LEU A 287 22.24 18.09 -5.73
N ASP A 288 22.09 18.40 -7.01
CA ASP A 288 20.79 18.59 -7.62
C ASP A 288 20.06 17.25 -7.76
N LEU A 289 18.92 17.14 -7.08
CA LEU A 289 18.06 15.94 -7.11
C LEU A 289 17.54 15.64 -8.52
N GLU A 290 17.34 16.66 -9.36
CA GLU A 290 16.89 16.50 -10.75
C GLU A 290 17.95 15.80 -11.61
N GLN A 291 19.25 15.99 -11.30
CA GLN A 291 20.33 15.29 -11.98
C GLN A 291 20.52 13.85 -11.54
N LEU A 292 19.88 13.46 -10.43
CA LEU A 292 19.90 12.11 -9.88
C LEU A 292 18.67 11.27 -10.29
N ALA A 293 17.64 11.87 -10.88
CA ALA A 293 16.48 11.20 -11.46
C ALA A 293 16.80 10.50 -12.79
N GLU A 294 16.12 9.43 -13.14
CA GLU A 294 16.26 8.79 -14.46
C GLU A 294 15.56 9.62 -15.55
N GLU A 295 16.16 9.65 -16.76
CA GLU A 295 15.51 10.27 -17.92
C GLU A 295 14.22 9.50 -18.22
N GLY A 296 13.06 10.10 -17.88
CA GLY A 296 11.73 9.53 -18.16
C GLY A 296 10.85 9.32 -16.91
N GLU A 297 11.36 9.51 -15.69
CA GLU A 297 10.51 9.56 -14.50
C GLU A 297 9.86 10.94 -14.40
N GLU A 298 8.50 10.95 -14.33
CA GLU A 298 7.75 12.19 -14.08
C GLU A 298 8.25 12.82 -12.77
N GLN A 299 8.44 14.15 -12.80
CA GLN A 299 8.88 15.01 -11.69
C GLN A 299 7.94 14.92 -10.48
N GLY A 300 7.97 13.84 -9.76
CA GLY A 300 7.20 13.62 -8.54
C GLY A 300 8.07 12.93 -7.52
N ASP A 301 8.43 13.67 -6.49
CA ASP A 301 8.89 13.26 -5.15
C ASP A 301 9.41 11.80 -5.02
N THR A 302 10.32 11.41 -5.92
CA THR A 302 10.94 10.07 -6.01
C THR A 302 11.47 9.61 -4.64
N PHE A 303 11.87 10.55 -3.78
CA PHE A 303 12.39 10.27 -2.45
C PHE A 303 11.31 10.09 -1.36
N ALA A 304 10.11 10.61 -1.54
CA ALA A 304 9.02 10.43 -0.56
C ALA A 304 8.25 9.11 -0.76
N VAL A 305 8.27 8.54 -1.96
CA VAL A 305 7.55 7.31 -2.33
C VAL A 305 8.36 6.05 -2.01
N ILE A 306 9.68 6.19 -1.92
CA ILE A 306 10.67 5.10 -1.91
C ILE A 306 10.44 3.99 -0.88
N PRO A 307 10.11 4.23 0.40
CA PRO A 307 10.16 3.12 1.36
C PRO A 307 8.87 2.32 1.52
N ARG A 308 7.74 2.80 0.99
CA ARG A 308 6.44 2.16 1.31
C ARG A 308 6.02 1.06 0.35
N MET A 309 6.55 1.03 -0.86
CA MET A 309 6.03 0.17 -1.94
C MET A 309 7.11 -0.52 -2.80
N MET A 310 8.40 -0.36 -2.52
CA MET A 310 9.44 -0.97 -3.35
C MET A 310 9.60 -2.45 -3.08
N LYS A 311 9.63 -3.24 -4.15
CA LYS A 311 10.18 -4.59 -4.14
C LYS A 311 11.66 -4.50 -3.73
N LYS A 312 12.18 -5.55 -3.12
CA LYS A 312 13.59 -5.61 -2.69
C LYS A 312 14.56 -5.33 -3.84
N GLU A 313 14.24 -5.86 -5.01
CA GLU A 313 15.01 -5.70 -6.25
C GLU A 313 15.02 -4.24 -6.71
N ASP A 314 13.86 -3.57 -6.66
CA ASP A 314 13.71 -2.18 -7.04
C ASP A 314 14.48 -1.26 -6.09
N PHE A 315 14.45 -1.57 -4.78
CA PHE A 315 15.24 -0.85 -3.78
C PHE A 315 16.75 -1.01 -4.00
N ALA A 316 17.22 -2.23 -4.31
CA ALA A 316 18.61 -2.50 -4.63
C ALA A 316 19.07 -1.71 -5.87
N HIS A 317 18.26 -1.72 -6.92
CA HIS A 317 18.54 -1.00 -8.16
C HIS A 317 18.60 0.52 -7.91
N TRP A 318 17.59 1.06 -7.21
CA TRP A 318 17.55 2.46 -6.83
C TRP A 318 18.78 2.88 -5.99
N LEU A 319 19.12 2.12 -4.95
CA LEU A 319 20.24 2.41 -4.08
C LEU A 319 21.57 2.41 -4.83
N LEU A 320 21.78 1.43 -5.70
CA LEU A 320 22.98 1.34 -6.52
C LEU A 320 23.06 2.50 -7.52
N SER A 321 21.96 2.80 -8.20
CA SER A 321 21.86 3.90 -9.16
C SER A 321 22.17 5.25 -8.48
N ALA A 322 21.51 5.52 -7.34
CA ALA A 322 21.76 6.73 -6.56
C ALA A 322 23.22 6.83 -6.09
N ALA A 323 23.78 5.76 -5.55
CA ALA A 323 25.15 5.70 -5.06
C ALA A 323 26.18 5.99 -6.17
N LEU A 324 26.02 5.39 -7.35
CA LEU A 324 26.91 5.59 -8.49
C LEU A 324 26.85 7.00 -9.05
N ARG A 325 25.64 7.58 -9.17
CA ARG A 325 25.46 8.96 -9.64
C ARG A 325 26.07 9.97 -8.67
N MET A 326 25.86 9.78 -7.37
CA MET A 326 26.50 10.61 -6.34
C MET A 326 28.02 10.54 -6.41
N ASN A 327 28.59 9.34 -6.53
CA ASN A 327 30.03 9.18 -6.68
C ASN A 327 30.57 9.92 -7.93
N GLN A 328 29.88 9.82 -9.08
CA GLN A 328 30.23 10.52 -10.29
C GLN A 328 30.18 12.05 -10.13
N ALA A 329 29.11 12.56 -9.50
CA ALA A 329 28.95 14.00 -9.25
C ALA A 329 30.08 14.52 -8.35
N MET A 330 30.37 13.84 -7.24
CA MET A 330 31.46 14.18 -6.31
C MET A 330 32.84 14.13 -6.97
N ASN A 331 33.09 13.16 -7.83
CA ASN A 331 34.36 13.05 -8.56
C ASN A 331 34.52 14.18 -9.58
N ARG A 332 33.43 14.54 -10.32
CA ARG A 332 33.44 15.69 -11.25
C ARG A 332 33.75 17.01 -10.52
N GLU A 333 33.16 17.22 -9.36
CA GLU A 333 33.41 18.41 -8.55
C GLU A 333 34.85 18.47 -8.04
N ARG A 334 35.41 17.35 -7.56
CA ARG A 334 36.83 17.26 -7.19
C ARG A 334 37.76 17.55 -8.37
N ASP A 335 37.49 16.95 -9.54
CA ASP A 335 38.26 17.16 -10.74
C ASP A 335 38.23 18.62 -11.17
N ASN A 336 37.06 19.29 -11.11
CA ASN A 336 36.91 20.70 -11.43
C ASN A 336 37.69 21.58 -10.45
N THR A 337 37.57 21.29 -9.13
CA THR A 337 38.31 22.01 -8.09
C THR A 337 39.83 21.85 -8.30
N MET A 338 40.28 20.61 -8.57
CA MET A 338 41.70 20.33 -8.86
C MET A 338 42.18 21.10 -10.08
N LYS A 339 41.40 21.12 -11.20
CA LYS A 339 41.74 21.88 -12.39
C LYS A 339 41.85 23.38 -12.11
N GLN A 340 40.93 23.93 -11.30
CA GLN A 340 40.98 25.34 -10.90
C GLN A 340 42.23 25.65 -10.06
N VAL A 341 42.60 24.79 -9.14
CA VAL A 341 43.80 24.93 -8.33
C VAL A 341 45.06 24.88 -9.22
N ILE A 342 45.14 23.91 -10.13
CA ILE A 342 46.26 23.81 -11.10
C ILE A 342 46.34 25.04 -11.96
N GLN A 343 45.21 25.56 -12.43
CA GLN A 343 45.19 26.78 -13.28
C GLN A 343 45.69 28.00 -12.51
N LYS A 344 45.21 28.22 -11.27
CA LYS A 344 45.66 29.28 -10.39
C LYS A 344 47.16 29.16 -10.08
N ALA A 345 47.65 27.92 -9.85
CA ALA A 345 49.08 27.67 -9.66
C ALA A 345 49.89 28.08 -10.89
N LYS A 346 49.47 27.71 -12.11
CA LYS A 346 50.14 28.08 -13.34
C LYS A 346 50.15 29.58 -13.56
N GLU A 347 49.04 30.28 -13.35
CA GLU A 347 48.94 31.73 -13.45
C GLU A 347 49.94 32.40 -12.48
N TYR A 348 49.93 31.99 -11.20
CA TYR A 348 50.85 32.54 -10.23
C TYR A 348 52.32 32.31 -10.58
N ILE A 349 52.69 31.14 -11.10
CA ILE A 349 54.06 30.85 -11.57
C ILE A 349 54.41 31.74 -12.77
N MET A 350 53.49 31.93 -13.75
CA MET A 350 53.75 32.78 -14.91
C MET A 350 53.91 34.24 -14.53
N ASP A 351 53.19 34.73 -13.56
CA ASP A 351 53.27 36.12 -13.11
C ASP A 351 54.52 36.38 -12.28
N ASN A 352 55.09 35.35 -11.61
CA ASN A 352 56.19 35.49 -10.68
C ASN A 352 57.43 34.68 -11.08
N TYR A 353 57.58 34.21 -12.33
CA TYR A 353 58.69 33.35 -12.77
C TYR A 353 60.05 34.03 -12.69
N GLN A 354 60.12 35.38 -12.64
CA GLN A 354 61.35 36.16 -12.47
C GLN A 354 61.72 36.37 -11.00
N ASP A 355 60.89 35.99 -10.03
CA ASP A 355 61.15 36.12 -8.61
C ASP A 355 62.13 35.00 -8.16
N PRO A 356 63.37 35.33 -7.71
CA PRO A 356 64.35 34.34 -7.30
C PRO A 356 63.92 33.58 -6.03
N ASP A 357 62.93 34.08 -5.27
CA ASP A 357 62.38 33.45 -4.06
C ASP A 357 61.15 32.59 -4.35
N LEU A 358 60.77 32.37 -5.64
CA LEU A 358 59.65 31.50 -6.01
C LEU A 358 59.94 30.07 -5.58
N SER A 359 59.12 29.54 -4.68
CA SER A 359 59.21 28.17 -4.15
C SER A 359 57.89 27.49 -4.07
N VAL A 360 57.88 26.15 -3.98
CA VAL A 360 56.65 25.35 -3.81
C VAL A 360 55.89 25.80 -2.58
N GLU A 361 56.60 26.11 -1.46
CA GLU A 361 55.96 26.61 -0.26
C GLU A 361 55.26 27.94 -0.44
N LYS A 362 55.86 28.84 -1.25
CA LYS A 362 55.27 30.14 -1.57
C LYS A 362 54.00 29.99 -2.43
N ILE A 363 54.01 29.08 -3.43
CA ILE A 363 52.85 28.72 -4.24
C ILE A 363 51.78 28.10 -3.35
N CYS A 364 52.09 27.10 -2.54
CA CYS A 364 51.15 26.47 -1.64
C CYS A 364 50.49 27.46 -0.67
N ARG A 365 51.29 28.40 -0.09
CA ARG A 365 50.80 29.46 0.78
C ARG A 365 49.80 30.39 0.05
N GLN A 366 50.10 30.78 -1.20
CA GLN A 366 49.23 31.61 -2.01
C GLN A 366 47.92 30.94 -2.37
N LEU A 367 47.95 29.62 -2.57
CA LEU A 367 46.80 28.80 -2.86
C LEU A 367 46.08 28.28 -1.61
N HIS A 368 46.50 28.69 -0.40
CA HIS A 368 45.99 28.21 0.87
C HIS A 368 46.06 26.69 1.03
N MET A 369 47.10 26.08 0.46
CA MET A 369 47.33 24.63 0.52
C MET A 369 48.48 24.31 1.45
N SER A 370 48.44 23.13 2.06
CA SER A 370 49.56 22.58 2.86
C SER A 370 50.60 22.00 1.88
N PRO A 371 51.89 22.35 2.01
CA PRO A 371 52.93 21.62 1.28
C PRO A 371 52.95 20.16 1.78
N ALA A 372 53.04 19.21 0.85
CA ALA A 372 53.10 17.77 1.18
C ALA A 372 54.46 17.38 1.76
#